data_db5d4e1dc6826069e94c1b3e94174285
#
_entry.id   db5d4e1dc6826069e94c1b3e94174285
#
_cell.length_a   1.000
_cell.length_b   1.000
_cell.length_c   1.000
_cell.angle_alpha   90.00
_cell.angle_beta   90.00
_cell.angle_gamma   90.00
#
_symmetry.space_group_name_H-M   'P 1'
#
loop_
_entity.id
_entity.type
_entity.pdbx_description
1 polymer ?
#
loop_
_entity_poly.entity_id
_entity_poly.type
_entity_poly.pdbx_seq_one_letter_code
_entity_poly.pdbx_strand_id
1 'polypeptide(L)'
;MKAGGKYRLKKRKTTEDYLKIIYLLSDKGKVRGVDITRELGVTKPTVCVSLRELENEGYLIMTQERTVILTESGKAIAVDTLERNITFQKLLLSLGVDKETAVNDACEMEHTVSKQSF
;
A
#
# COMPACT_ATOMS: atom_id res chain seq x y z
N MET A 1 -5.72 6.01 24.37
CA MET A 1 -6.33 4.88 23.64
C MET A 1 -6.84 5.29 22.25
N LYS A 2 -7.73 6.25 22.17
CA LYS A 2 -8.28 6.70 20.88
C LYS A 2 -7.21 7.28 19.96
N ALA A 3 -6.28 8.07 20.49
CA ALA A 3 -5.18 8.65 19.71
C ALA A 3 -4.25 7.56 19.17
N GLY A 4 -4.00 6.52 19.96
CA GLY A 4 -3.19 5.37 19.54
C GLY A 4 -3.86 4.58 18.42
N GLY A 5 -5.20 4.48 18.46
CA GLY A 5 -5.96 3.81 17.39
C GLY A 5 -5.87 4.53 16.06
N LYS A 6 -6.00 5.87 16.07
CA LYS A 6 -5.85 6.68 14.88
C LYS A 6 -4.45 6.58 14.28
N TYR A 7 -3.43 6.61 15.14
CA TYR A 7 -2.03 6.49 14.71
C TYR A 7 -1.78 5.14 14.04
N ARG A 8 -2.26 4.05 14.66
CA ARG A 8 -2.09 2.69 14.10
C ARG A 8 -2.75 2.56 12.73
N LEU A 9 -3.96 3.08 12.57
CA LEU A 9 -4.67 3.02 11.30
C LEU A 9 -3.94 3.80 10.23
N LYS A 10 -3.47 5.00 10.53
CA LYS A 10 -2.72 5.83 9.61
C LYS A 10 -1.41 5.17 9.18
N LYS A 11 -0.68 4.58 10.13
CA LYS A 11 0.56 3.87 9.84
C LYS A 11 0.30 2.63 8.98
N ARG A 12 -0.74 1.87 9.29
CA ARG A 12 -1.13 0.71 8.52
C ARG A 12 -1.45 1.09 7.08
N LYS A 13 -2.23 2.14 6.89
CA LYS A 13 -2.60 2.63 5.57
C LYS A 13 -1.35 3.00 4.77
N THR A 14 -0.45 3.77 5.36
CA THR A 14 0.78 4.20 4.70
C THR A 14 1.63 2.99 4.30
N THR A 15 1.83 2.05 5.22
CA THR A 15 2.61 0.84 4.95
C THR A 15 2.00 0.05 3.80
N GLU A 16 0.70 -0.21 3.85
CA GLU A 16 0.01 -1.01 2.85
C GLU A 16 -0.01 -0.30 1.49
N ASP A 17 -0.23 1.01 1.46
CA ASP A 17 -0.20 1.77 0.21
C ASP A 17 1.17 1.72 -0.46
N TYR A 18 2.24 1.91 0.28
CA TYR A 18 3.59 1.87 -0.27
C TYR A 18 3.93 0.48 -0.81
N LEU A 19 3.68 -0.55 -0.02
CA LEU A 19 4.02 -1.91 -0.42
C LEU A 19 3.19 -2.37 -1.63
N LYS A 20 1.92 -2.03 -1.66
CA LYS A 20 1.06 -2.33 -2.80
C LYS A 20 1.56 -1.67 -4.08
N ILE A 21 1.89 -0.38 -4.01
CA ILE A 21 2.36 0.37 -5.17
C ILE A 21 3.72 -0.17 -5.66
N ILE A 22 4.63 -0.45 -4.75
CA ILE A 22 5.94 -1.02 -5.11
C ILE A 22 5.75 -2.37 -5.80
N TYR A 23 4.85 -3.20 -5.27
CA TYR A 23 4.56 -4.52 -5.85
C TYR A 23 4.03 -4.37 -7.28
N LEU A 24 3.08 -3.46 -7.50
CA LEU A 24 2.50 -3.23 -8.82
C LEU A 24 3.54 -2.68 -9.80
N LEU A 25 4.36 -1.73 -9.36
CA LEU A 25 5.39 -1.14 -10.20
C LEU A 25 6.50 -2.13 -10.55
N SER A 26 6.78 -3.09 -9.65
CA SER A 26 7.85 -4.07 -9.89
C SER A 26 7.57 -4.99 -11.07
N ASP A 27 6.32 -5.15 -11.47
CA ASP A 27 5.94 -5.90 -12.67
C ASP A 27 6.48 -5.25 -13.96
N LYS A 28 6.68 -3.94 -13.93
CA LYS A 28 7.11 -3.17 -15.11
C LYS A 28 8.61 -2.96 -15.16
N GLY A 29 9.32 -3.38 -14.12
CA GLY A 29 10.76 -3.22 -14.04
C GLY A 29 11.23 -2.74 -12.69
N LYS A 30 12.42 -2.14 -12.65
CA LYS A 30 13.01 -1.65 -11.40
C LYS A 30 12.23 -0.46 -10.86
N VAL A 31 12.00 -0.45 -9.54
CA VAL A 31 11.23 0.59 -8.86
C VAL A 31 12.19 1.54 -8.15
N ARG A 32 12.03 2.83 -8.41
CA ARG A 32 12.80 3.89 -7.75
C ARG A 32 11.88 4.81 -6.98
N GLY A 33 12.45 5.61 -6.09
CA GLY A 33 11.68 6.57 -5.30
C GLY A 33 10.86 7.52 -6.15
N VAL A 34 11.37 7.94 -7.31
CA VAL A 34 10.65 8.84 -8.22
C VAL A 34 9.37 8.21 -8.74
N ASP A 35 9.38 6.89 -8.99
CA ASP A 35 8.20 6.18 -9.46
C ASP A 35 7.11 6.18 -8.39
N ILE A 36 7.51 5.98 -7.13
CA ILE A 36 6.61 5.97 -5.99
C ILE A 36 6.02 7.37 -5.77
N THR A 37 6.87 8.40 -5.84
CA THR A 37 6.45 9.80 -5.73
C THR A 37 5.35 10.12 -6.75
N ARG A 38 5.54 9.68 -7.98
CA ARG A 38 4.58 9.91 -9.06
C ARG A 38 3.25 9.22 -8.79
N GLU A 39 3.31 7.95 -8.37
CA GLU A 39 2.09 7.17 -8.15
C GLU A 39 1.31 7.61 -6.92
N LEU A 40 1.98 7.95 -5.83
CA LEU A 40 1.32 8.32 -4.58
C LEU A 40 1.00 9.81 -4.48
N GLY A 41 1.61 10.64 -5.33
CA GLY A 41 1.38 12.08 -5.28
C GLY A 41 1.92 12.75 -4.02
N VAL A 42 2.96 12.18 -3.42
CA VAL A 42 3.61 12.74 -2.23
C VAL A 42 5.00 13.28 -2.57
N THR A 43 5.57 14.08 -1.68
CA THR A 43 6.86 14.70 -1.93
C THR A 43 8.01 13.71 -1.84
N LYS A 44 9.12 14.03 -2.50
CA LYS A 44 10.34 13.23 -2.46
C LYS A 44 10.86 13.00 -1.02
N PRO A 45 10.97 14.02 -0.17
CA PRO A 45 11.40 13.80 1.22
C PRO A 45 10.49 12.86 1.98
N THR A 46 9.18 12.93 1.76
CA THR A 46 8.20 12.03 2.39
C THR A 46 8.45 10.59 1.98
N VAL A 47 8.69 10.35 0.68
CA VAL A 47 8.99 9.01 0.16
C VAL A 47 10.28 8.48 0.78
N CYS A 48 11.33 9.31 0.84
CA CYS A 48 12.61 8.89 1.41
C CYS A 48 12.48 8.45 2.86
N VAL A 49 11.73 9.21 3.67
CA VAL A 49 11.49 8.86 5.08
C VAL A 49 10.70 7.56 5.19
N SER A 50 9.63 7.45 4.42
CA SER A 50 8.77 6.26 4.45
C SER A 50 9.52 5.00 4.01
N LEU A 51 10.32 5.09 2.96
CA LEU A 51 11.09 3.94 2.48
C LEU A 51 12.11 3.48 3.52
N ARG A 52 12.75 4.43 4.21
CA ARG A 52 13.71 4.10 5.25
C ARG A 52 13.04 3.40 6.43
N GLU A 53 11.86 3.87 6.83
CA GLU A 53 11.09 3.23 7.89
C GLU A 53 10.68 1.80 7.50
N LEU A 54 10.21 1.61 6.28
CA LEU A 54 9.80 0.30 5.77
C LEU A 54 10.99 -0.65 5.67
N GLU A 55 12.15 -0.15 5.28
CA GLU A 55 13.38 -0.94 5.27
C GLU A 55 13.76 -1.37 6.68
N ASN A 56 13.69 -0.46 7.65
CA ASN A 56 13.98 -0.77 9.05
C ASN A 56 13.01 -1.81 9.61
N GLU A 57 11.78 -1.80 9.15
CA GLU A 57 10.76 -2.80 9.56
C GLU A 57 10.92 -4.14 8.84
N GLY A 58 11.82 -4.23 7.87
CA GLY A 58 12.11 -5.47 7.16
C GLY A 58 11.19 -5.78 5.99
N TYR A 59 10.46 -4.81 5.48
CA TYR A 59 9.52 -5.02 4.38
C TYR A 59 10.12 -4.82 3.00
N LEU A 60 11.22 -4.09 2.92
CA LEU A 60 11.89 -3.85 1.65
C LEU A 60 13.39 -3.66 1.84
N ILE A 61 14.12 -3.67 0.73
CA ILE A 61 15.55 -3.44 0.69
C ILE A 61 15.84 -2.37 -0.36
N MET A 62 16.64 -1.38 0.02
CA MET A 62 17.17 -0.38 -0.93
C MET A 62 18.51 -0.89 -1.46
N THR A 63 18.63 -1.01 -2.77
CA THR A 63 19.89 -1.44 -3.38
C THR A 63 20.85 -0.27 -3.52
N GLN A 64 22.12 -0.56 -3.85
CA GLN A 64 23.11 0.47 -4.12
C GLN A 64 22.71 1.36 -5.31
N GLU A 65 21.96 0.81 -6.24
CA GLU A 65 21.44 1.54 -7.40
C GLU A 65 20.20 2.37 -7.09
N ARG A 66 19.82 2.44 -5.82
CA ARG A 66 18.64 3.15 -5.32
C ARG A 66 17.32 2.60 -5.87
N THR A 67 17.29 1.31 -6.15
CA THR A 67 16.05 0.62 -6.48
C THR A 67 15.49 -0.04 -5.24
N VAL A 68 14.17 -0.24 -5.23
CA VAL A 68 13.44 -0.81 -4.11
C VAL A 68 13.04 -2.25 -4.43
N ILE A 69 13.37 -3.17 -3.54
CA ILE A 69 13.00 -4.57 -3.68
C ILE A 69 12.21 -4.99 -2.44
N LEU A 70 11.04 -5.58 -2.62
CA LEU A 70 10.25 -6.09 -1.51
C LEU A 70 10.85 -7.38 -0.96
N THR A 71 10.86 -7.51 0.36
CA THR A 71 11.15 -8.78 1.02
C THR A 71 9.92 -9.69 0.94
N GLU A 72 10.05 -10.94 1.36
CA GLU A 72 8.91 -11.85 1.40
C GLU A 72 7.78 -11.31 2.29
N SER A 73 8.12 -10.73 3.45
CA SER A 73 7.11 -10.15 4.33
C SER A 73 6.43 -8.92 3.72
N GLY A 74 7.20 -8.09 3.02
CA GLY A 74 6.63 -6.92 2.32
C GLY A 74 5.71 -7.35 1.18
N LYS A 75 6.12 -8.36 0.43
CA LYS A 75 5.32 -8.91 -0.66
C LYS A 75 4.02 -9.51 -0.15
N ALA A 76 4.06 -10.21 0.98
CA ALA A 76 2.86 -10.79 1.58
C ALA A 76 1.82 -9.72 1.93
N ILE A 77 2.27 -8.61 2.51
CA ILE A 77 1.39 -7.49 2.84
C ILE A 77 0.81 -6.88 1.56
N ALA A 78 1.64 -6.68 0.54
CA ALA A 78 1.19 -6.10 -0.72
C ALA A 78 0.11 -6.95 -1.39
N VAL A 79 0.32 -8.26 -1.46
CA VAL A 79 -0.63 -9.20 -2.07
C VAL A 79 -1.95 -9.21 -1.29
N ASP A 80 -1.87 -9.28 0.04
CA ASP A 80 -3.06 -9.24 0.89
C ASP A 80 -3.87 -7.95 0.68
N THR A 81 -3.19 -6.82 0.60
CA THR A 81 -3.83 -5.52 0.36
C THR A 81 -4.53 -5.49 -1.00
N LEU A 82 -3.88 -6.02 -2.03
CA LEU A 82 -4.47 -6.10 -3.37
C LEU A 82 -5.69 -7.00 -3.41
N GLU A 83 -5.66 -8.14 -2.73
CA GLU A 83 -6.80 -9.04 -2.65
C GLU A 83 -7.99 -8.36 -2.00
N ARG A 84 -7.75 -7.61 -0.93
CA ARG A 84 -8.81 -6.84 -0.26
C ARG A 84 -9.41 -5.80 -1.19
N ASN A 85 -8.57 -5.08 -1.91
CA ASN A 85 -9.02 -4.06 -2.87
C ASN A 85 -9.93 -4.68 -3.92
N ILE A 86 -9.51 -5.77 -4.54
CA ILE A 86 -10.27 -6.44 -5.60
C ILE A 86 -11.60 -6.97 -5.06
N THR A 87 -11.58 -7.58 -3.88
CA THR A 87 -12.78 -8.13 -3.26
C THR A 87 -13.79 -7.03 -2.96
N PHE A 88 -13.36 -5.92 -2.38
CA PHE A 88 -14.25 -4.81 -2.08
C PHE A 88 -14.78 -4.12 -3.32
N GLN A 89 -13.97 -3.99 -4.37
CA GLN A 89 -14.47 -3.46 -5.64
C GLN A 89 -15.59 -4.33 -6.19
N LYS A 90 -15.37 -5.64 -6.23
CA LYS A 90 -16.38 -6.58 -6.74
C LYS A 90 -17.67 -6.52 -5.93
N LEU A 91 -17.55 -6.46 -4.60
CA LEU A 91 -18.71 -6.35 -3.73
C LEU A 91 -19.51 -5.08 -4.02
N LEU A 92 -18.85 -3.94 -4.05
CA LEU A 92 -19.52 -2.66 -4.27
C LEU A 92 -20.17 -2.59 -5.65
N LEU A 93 -19.48 -3.08 -6.68
CA LEU A 93 -20.06 -3.14 -8.04
C LEU A 93 -21.29 -4.02 -8.08
N SER A 94 -21.28 -5.18 -7.37
CA SER A 94 -22.41 -6.07 -7.32
C SER A 94 -23.64 -5.47 -6.64
N LEU A 95 -23.42 -4.49 -5.75
CA LEU A 95 -24.47 -3.76 -5.05
C LEU A 95 -24.97 -2.54 -5.84
N GLY A 96 -24.47 -2.33 -7.03
CA GLY A 96 -24.92 -1.24 -7.88
C GLY A 96 -24.16 0.07 -7.71
N VAL A 97 -23.05 0.06 -6.96
CA VAL A 97 -22.19 1.25 -6.81
C VAL A 97 -21.47 1.50 -8.14
N ASP A 98 -21.40 2.75 -8.59
CA ASP A 98 -20.70 3.07 -9.83
C ASP A 98 -19.20 2.78 -9.70
N LYS A 99 -18.53 2.55 -10.85
CA LYS A 99 -17.14 2.10 -10.88
C LYS A 99 -16.18 3.05 -10.18
N GLU A 100 -16.31 4.36 -10.42
CA GLU A 100 -15.42 5.35 -9.81
C GLU A 100 -15.54 5.35 -8.30
N THR A 101 -16.75 5.35 -7.77
CA THR A 101 -17.01 5.30 -6.34
C THR A 101 -16.52 3.98 -5.74
N ALA A 102 -16.79 2.87 -6.44
CA ALA A 102 -16.36 1.54 -5.97
C ALA A 102 -14.83 1.46 -5.85
N VAL A 103 -14.10 1.98 -6.83
CA VAL A 103 -12.64 2.00 -6.79
C VAL A 103 -12.13 2.84 -5.63
N ASN A 104 -12.67 4.04 -5.47
CA ASN A 104 -12.24 4.95 -4.41
C ASN A 104 -12.53 4.39 -3.01
N ASP A 105 -13.73 3.88 -2.81
CA ASP A 105 -14.14 3.33 -1.52
C ASP A 105 -13.36 2.05 -1.20
N ALA A 106 -13.11 1.19 -2.19
CA ALA A 106 -12.33 -0.04 -1.97
C ALA A 106 -10.91 0.28 -1.52
N CYS A 107 -10.31 1.35 -2.05
CA CYS A 107 -8.98 1.79 -1.62
C CYS A 107 -8.95 2.18 -0.13
N GLU A 108 -10.04 2.74 0.38
CA GLU A 108 -10.13 3.05 1.81
C GLU A 108 -10.45 1.80 2.64
N MET A 109 -11.39 0.98 2.16
CA MET A 109 -11.83 -0.22 2.88
C MET A 109 -10.72 -1.24 3.06
N GLU A 110 -9.81 -1.36 2.09
CA GLU A 110 -8.74 -2.35 2.15
C GLU A 110 -7.86 -2.22 3.38
N HIS A 111 -7.79 -1.03 3.97
CA HIS A 111 -6.94 -0.75 5.13
C HIS A 111 -7.67 -0.86 6.47
N THR A 112 -8.98 -0.92 6.46
CA THR A 112 -9.78 -0.77 7.68
C THR A 112 -10.39 -2.06 8.20
N VAL A 113 -10.45 -3.09 7.36
CA VAL A 113 -11.10 -4.36 7.70
C VAL A 113 -10.07 -5.33 8.26
N SER A 114 -10.40 -6.00 9.36
CA SER A 114 -9.52 -6.99 9.97
C SER A 114 -9.44 -8.25 9.10
N LYS A 115 -8.41 -9.07 9.35
CA LYS A 115 -8.29 -10.37 8.68
C LYS A 115 -9.51 -11.25 8.92
N GLN A 116 -10.03 -11.19 10.14
CA GLN A 116 -11.18 -12.01 10.54
C GLN A 116 -12.45 -11.61 9.81
N SER A 117 -12.66 -10.31 9.57
CA SER A 117 -13.82 -9.84 8.85
C SER A 117 -13.68 -10.00 7.34
N PHE A 118 -12.47 -10.01 6.86
CA PHE A 118 -12.20 -10.19 5.44
C PHE A 118 -12.35 -11.66 5.06
#